data_e6bc41d75f6d95593b4de65f376df185
#
_entry.id   e6bc41d75f6d95593b4de65f376df185
#
_cell.length_a   1.000
_cell.length_b   1.000
_cell.length_c   1.000
_cell.angle_alpha   90.00
_cell.angle_beta   90.00
_cell.angle_gamma   90.00
#
_symmetry.space_group_name_H-M   'P 1'
#
loop_
_entity.id
_entity.type
_entity.pdbx_description
1 polymer ?
#
loop_
_entity_poly.entity_id
_entity_poly.type
_entity_poly.pdbx_seq_one_letter_code
_entity_poly.pdbx_strand_id
1 'polypeptide(L)'
;LMEVELNIENNSYDGNNKYKFSAVDLRGRKIKTEIKVADEDWIIVQLENVPDRWSDISLRMETVKGNSGTLKLYTNINAVSKVSKIDNLDYKGYKIKSFNSEIEQMKKELNSKRKQQDKLRKQNIEINKEIERLNSDKNYKTEEEVRAIDEKIGKAQTTITTNEQTINDIDGDIEEINK
;
A
#
# COMPACT_ATOMS: atom_id res chain seq x y z
N LEU A 1 -1.49 25.69 5.85
CA LEU A 1 -0.82 25.08 4.70
C LEU A 1 -1.36 23.67 4.51
N MET A 2 -1.61 23.25 3.26
CA MET A 2 -1.98 21.89 2.88
C MET A 2 -1.09 21.47 1.72
N GLU A 3 -0.67 20.24 1.69
CA GLU A 3 0.12 19.66 0.59
C GLU A 3 -0.70 18.54 -0.08
N VAL A 4 -0.73 18.55 -1.39
CA VAL A 4 -1.42 17.56 -2.22
C VAL A 4 -0.41 16.95 -3.16
N GLU A 5 -0.25 15.64 -3.07
CA GLU A 5 0.57 14.84 -3.95
C GLU A 5 -0.34 14.15 -4.98
N LEU A 6 0.01 14.26 -6.25
CA LEU A 6 -0.73 13.70 -7.36
C LEU A 6 0.17 12.80 -8.20
N ASN A 7 -0.23 11.55 -8.35
CA ASN A 7 0.31 10.66 -9.36
C ASN A 7 -0.61 10.74 -10.58
N ILE A 8 -0.05 11.09 -11.73
CA ILE A 8 -0.80 11.39 -12.96
C ILE A 8 -0.39 10.39 -14.02
N GLU A 9 -1.35 9.69 -14.56
CA GLU A 9 -1.17 8.92 -15.79
C GLU A 9 -1.69 9.75 -16.97
N ASN A 10 -0.78 10.25 -17.78
CA ASN A 10 -1.13 11.04 -18.96
C ASN A 10 -1.07 10.16 -20.21
N ASN A 11 -2.23 9.73 -20.67
CA ASN A 11 -2.38 8.92 -21.88
C ASN A 11 -2.50 9.78 -23.16
N SER A 12 -2.22 11.08 -23.06
CA SER A 12 -2.26 11.99 -24.21
C SER A 12 -0.91 12.00 -24.93
N TYR A 13 -0.94 11.79 -26.24
CA TYR A 13 0.25 11.83 -27.09
C TYR A 13 0.52 13.22 -27.68
N ASP A 14 -0.15 14.27 -27.19
CA ASP A 14 -0.04 15.63 -27.71
C ASP A 14 1.11 16.44 -27.08
N GLY A 15 1.88 15.84 -26.17
CA GLY A 15 2.97 16.48 -25.43
C GLY A 15 2.50 17.54 -24.43
N ASN A 16 1.22 17.51 -24.07
CA ASN A 16 0.61 18.49 -23.17
C ASN A 16 0.69 17.98 -21.71
N ASN A 17 1.88 18.04 -21.12
CA ASN A 17 2.20 17.60 -19.78
C ASN A 17 2.39 18.75 -18.77
N LYS A 18 1.93 19.98 -19.12
CA LYS A 18 1.98 21.13 -18.23
C LYS A 18 0.60 21.46 -17.69
N TYR A 19 0.53 21.63 -16.37
CA TYR A 19 -0.73 21.81 -15.66
C TYR A 19 -0.77 23.13 -14.91
N LYS A 20 -1.96 23.71 -14.79
CA LYS A 20 -2.29 24.82 -13.91
C LYS A 20 -3.20 24.32 -12.80
N PHE A 21 -2.99 24.84 -11.62
CA PHE A 21 -3.81 24.52 -10.47
C PHE A 21 -4.51 25.73 -9.92
N SER A 22 -5.73 25.54 -9.47
CA SER A 22 -6.49 26.49 -8.68
C SER A 22 -7.27 25.77 -7.61
N ALA A 23 -7.47 26.40 -6.45
CA ALA A 23 -8.23 25.79 -5.37
C ALA A 23 -9.26 26.77 -4.82
N VAL A 24 -10.38 26.22 -4.38
CA VAL A 24 -11.45 26.95 -3.70
C VAL A 24 -11.98 26.15 -2.53
N ASP A 25 -12.43 26.83 -1.48
CA ASP A 25 -13.16 26.20 -0.40
C ASP A 25 -14.66 26.08 -0.72
N LEU A 26 -15.42 25.46 0.17
CA LEU A 26 -16.88 25.27 0.04
C LEU A 26 -17.63 26.61 -0.17
N ARG A 27 -17.11 27.72 0.34
CA ARG A 27 -17.71 29.05 0.20
C ARG A 27 -17.28 29.77 -1.09
N GLY A 28 -16.50 29.11 -1.95
CA GLY A 28 -15.96 29.68 -3.19
C GLY A 28 -14.77 30.62 -2.99
N ARG A 29 -14.19 30.68 -1.79
CA ARG A 29 -13.01 31.50 -1.55
C ARG A 29 -11.80 30.86 -2.21
N LYS A 30 -11.06 31.65 -2.98
CA LYS A 30 -9.84 31.20 -3.63
C LYS A 30 -8.75 30.92 -2.60
N ILE A 31 -8.07 29.80 -2.77
CA ILE A 31 -6.90 29.40 -1.99
C ILE A 31 -5.70 29.48 -2.93
N LYS A 32 -4.64 30.13 -2.49
CA LYS A 32 -3.42 30.25 -3.29
C LYS A 32 -2.78 28.86 -3.45
N THR A 33 -2.39 28.54 -4.67
CA THR A 33 -1.73 27.27 -5.00
C THR A 33 -0.31 27.56 -5.47
N GLU A 34 0.65 26.73 -5.04
CA GLU A 34 2.03 26.74 -5.46
C GLU A 34 2.46 25.33 -5.87
N ILE A 35 3.01 25.19 -7.09
CA ILE A 35 3.52 23.90 -7.56
C ILE A 35 4.96 23.75 -7.04
N LYS A 36 5.22 22.73 -6.24
CA LYS A 36 6.55 22.42 -5.69
C LYS A 36 7.31 21.41 -6.52
N VAL A 37 6.59 20.45 -7.11
CA VAL A 37 7.11 19.48 -8.05
C VAL A 37 6.19 19.41 -9.25
N ALA A 38 6.74 19.34 -10.43
CA ALA A 38 6.02 19.23 -11.70
C ALA A 38 6.74 18.28 -12.65
N ASP A 39 6.76 17.01 -12.30
CA ASP A 39 7.20 15.94 -13.18
C ASP A 39 6.06 15.52 -14.12
N GLU A 40 6.35 14.66 -15.07
CA GLU A 40 5.38 14.21 -16.06
C GLU A 40 4.24 13.41 -15.41
N ASP A 41 4.57 12.61 -14.43
CA ASP A 41 3.69 11.66 -13.73
C ASP A 41 3.50 11.97 -12.24
N TRP A 42 4.25 12.93 -11.69
CA TRP A 42 4.26 13.23 -10.27
C TRP A 42 4.30 14.74 -9.99
N ILE A 43 3.27 15.22 -9.33
CA ILE A 43 3.09 16.65 -9.04
C ILE A 43 2.81 16.85 -7.55
N ILE A 44 3.49 17.83 -6.94
CA ILE A 44 3.18 18.30 -5.60
C ILE A 44 2.69 19.74 -5.66
N VAL A 45 1.51 19.96 -5.11
CA VAL A 45 0.88 21.29 -5.00
C VAL A 45 0.69 21.65 -3.54
N GLN A 46 1.18 22.80 -3.13
CA GLN A 46 0.88 23.37 -1.83
C GLN A 46 -0.25 24.40 -1.94
N LEU A 47 -1.20 24.31 -1.01
CA LEU A 47 -2.29 25.25 -0.83
C LEU A 47 -1.96 26.14 0.37
N GLU A 48 -1.69 27.41 0.11
CA GLU A 48 -1.34 28.37 1.15
C GLU A 48 -2.57 29.03 1.77
N ASN A 49 -2.44 29.45 3.01
CA ASN A 49 -3.49 30.17 3.73
C ASN A 49 -4.85 29.45 3.74
N VAL A 50 -4.83 28.12 3.82
CA VAL A 50 -6.04 27.33 4.04
C VAL A 50 -6.70 27.81 5.33
N PRO A 51 -7.98 28.19 5.32
CA PRO A 51 -8.66 28.68 6.53
C PRO A 51 -8.67 27.64 7.64
N ASP A 52 -8.50 28.02 8.90
CA ASP A 52 -8.49 27.09 10.04
C ASP A 52 -9.79 26.26 10.16
N ARG A 53 -10.91 26.84 9.76
CA ARG A 53 -12.23 26.20 9.79
C ARG A 53 -12.73 25.87 8.38
N TRP A 54 -11.90 25.19 7.60
CA TRP A 54 -12.35 24.65 6.33
C TRP A 54 -13.11 23.34 6.54
N SER A 55 -14.07 23.04 5.68
CA SER A 55 -14.78 21.76 5.63
C SER A 55 -14.38 20.96 4.39
N ASP A 56 -14.50 21.61 3.25
CA ASP A 56 -14.27 21.02 1.93
C ASP A 56 -13.43 21.95 1.07
N ILE A 57 -12.56 21.35 0.27
CA ILE A 57 -11.71 22.04 -0.70
C ILE A 57 -11.84 21.33 -2.04
N SER A 58 -11.98 22.13 -3.11
CA SER A 58 -11.85 21.65 -4.48
C SER A 58 -10.53 22.15 -5.07
N LEU A 59 -9.65 21.20 -5.39
CA LEU A 59 -8.46 21.46 -6.22
C LEU A 59 -8.82 21.18 -7.68
N ARG A 60 -8.53 22.13 -8.56
CA ARG A 60 -8.78 22.04 -9.99
C ARG A 60 -7.47 22.00 -10.74
N MET A 61 -7.36 21.05 -11.65
CA MET A 61 -6.22 20.87 -12.53
C MET A 61 -6.68 21.09 -13.97
N GLU A 62 -5.97 21.92 -14.70
CA GLU A 62 -6.21 22.23 -16.11
C GLU A 62 -4.90 22.10 -16.88
N THR A 63 -4.96 21.59 -18.11
CA THR A 63 -3.79 21.60 -18.99
C THR A 63 -3.50 23.02 -19.49
N VAL A 64 -2.21 23.34 -19.68
CA VAL A 64 -1.79 24.69 -20.15
C VAL A 64 -2.14 24.91 -21.61
N LYS A 65 -2.16 23.86 -22.42
CA LYS A 65 -2.47 23.93 -23.86
C LYS A 65 -3.63 22.99 -24.17
N GLY A 66 -4.52 23.41 -25.04
CA GLY A 66 -5.62 22.61 -25.56
C GLY A 66 -6.96 22.84 -24.83
N ASN A 67 -8.02 22.27 -25.39
CA ASN A 67 -9.39 22.34 -24.86
C ASN A 67 -9.72 21.18 -23.94
N SER A 68 -8.73 20.65 -23.24
CA SER A 68 -8.96 19.59 -22.27
C SER A 68 -9.71 20.13 -21.05
N GLY A 69 -10.66 19.38 -20.59
CA GLY A 69 -11.54 19.76 -19.48
C GLY A 69 -10.77 20.00 -18.18
N THR A 70 -11.45 20.56 -17.20
CA THR A 70 -10.95 20.74 -15.85
C THR A 70 -11.18 19.47 -15.05
N LEU A 71 -10.12 18.84 -14.55
CA LEU A 71 -10.22 17.80 -13.51
C LEU A 71 -10.44 18.48 -12.15
N LYS A 72 -11.46 18.03 -11.42
CA LYS A 72 -11.78 18.55 -10.09
C LYS A 72 -11.59 17.44 -9.07
N LEU A 73 -10.70 17.69 -8.13
CA LEU A 73 -10.46 16.84 -6.97
C LEU A 73 -11.10 17.49 -5.74
N TYR A 74 -11.81 16.70 -4.96
CA TYR A 74 -12.49 17.18 -3.76
C TYR A 74 -11.92 16.46 -2.55
N THR A 75 -11.73 17.21 -1.47
CA THR A 75 -11.35 16.65 -0.17
C THR A 75 -12.10 17.36 0.95
N ASN A 76 -12.24 16.68 2.08
CA ASN A 76 -12.79 17.24 3.31
C ASN A 76 -11.82 17.08 4.48
N ILE A 77 -12.08 17.83 5.56
CA ILE A 77 -11.19 17.87 6.72
C ILE A 77 -10.96 16.52 7.40
N ASN A 78 -11.87 15.55 7.22
CA ASN A 78 -11.77 14.21 7.80
C ASN A 78 -10.99 13.25 6.90
N ALA A 79 -10.82 13.56 5.63
CA ALA A 79 -10.13 12.73 4.63
C ALA A 79 -8.64 13.03 4.53
N VAL A 80 -8.12 14.03 5.24
CA VAL A 80 -6.73 14.43 5.19
C VAL A 80 -5.98 14.08 6.47
N SER A 81 -4.73 13.66 6.31
CA SER A 81 -3.83 13.46 7.43
C SER A 81 -3.37 14.79 7.99
N LYS A 82 -3.46 14.97 9.32
CA LYS A 82 -2.95 16.14 10.01
C LYS A 82 -1.51 15.90 10.46
N VAL A 83 -0.63 16.79 10.10
CA VAL A 83 0.77 16.78 10.51
C VAL A 83 1.11 18.06 11.28
N SER A 84 2.08 18.00 12.16
CA SER A 84 2.52 19.15 12.96
C SER A 84 3.18 20.23 12.09
N LYS A 85 3.81 19.83 10.99
CA LYS A 85 4.52 20.71 10.07
C LYS A 85 4.55 20.11 8.68
N ILE A 86 4.39 20.96 7.66
CA ILE A 86 4.68 20.64 6.27
C ILE A 86 6.02 21.29 5.94
N ASP A 87 6.97 20.48 5.49
CA ASP A 87 8.30 20.96 5.14
C ASP A 87 8.24 21.71 3.82
N ASN A 88 8.97 22.83 3.74
CA ASN A 88 9.14 23.55 2.49
C ASN A 88 10.43 23.06 1.83
N LEU A 89 10.31 21.95 1.09
CA LEU A 89 11.43 21.32 0.40
C LEU A 89 11.60 21.90 -1.00
N ASP A 90 12.82 21.78 -1.51
CA ASP A 90 13.08 21.91 -2.94
C ASP A 90 12.76 20.59 -3.67
N TYR A 91 12.88 20.58 -5.00
CA TYR A 91 12.61 19.39 -5.82
C TYR A 91 13.40 18.15 -5.35
N LYS A 92 14.70 18.33 -5.06
CA LYS A 92 15.54 17.21 -4.58
C LYS A 92 15.09 16.70 -3.22
N GLY A 93 14.69 17.60 -2.33
CA GLY A 93 14.16 17.24 -1.02
C GLY A 93 12.86 16.42 -1.13
N TYR A 94 11.96 16.81 -2.03
CA TYR A 94 10.74 16.04 -2.29
C TYR A 94 11.02 14.65 -2.88
N LYS A 95 11.94 14.54 -3.83
CA LYS A 95 12.36 13.23 -4.37
C LYS A 95 12.93 12.31 -3.29
N ILE A 96 13.79 12.83 -2.41
CA ILE A 96 14.34 12.07 -1.29
C ILE A 96 13.22 11.63 -0.33
N LYS A 97 12.27 12.51 -0.04
CA LYS A 97 11.12 12.20 0.82
C LYS A 97 10.26 11.09 0.23
N SER A 98 9.97 11.13 -1.08
CA SER A 98 9.23 10.10 -1.80
C SER A 98 9.94 8.75 -1.73
N PHE A 99 11.20 8.67 -2.12
CA PHE A 99 11.99 7.44 -2.04
C PHE A 99 12.06 6.86 -0.61
N ASN A 100 12.26 7.71 0.40
CA ASN A 100 12.25 7.25 1.77
C ASN A 100 10.90 6.66 2.19
N SER A 101 9.80 7.25 1.73
CA SER A 101 8.45 6.74 1.97
C SER A 101 8.23 5.37 1.32
N GLU A 102 8.68 5.20 0.08
CA GLU A 102 8.63 3.93 -0.65
C GLU A 102 9.47 2.85 0.06
N ILE A 103 10.70 3.19 0.46
CA ILE A 103 11.57 2.28 1.22
C ILE A 103 10.91 1.84 2.54
N GLU A 104 10.30 2.76 3.27
CA GLU A 104 9.60 2.42 4.52
C GLU A 104 8.37 1.54 4.28
N GLN A 105 7.66 1.74 3.19
CA GLN A 105 6.54 0.88 2.79
C GLN A 105 7.04 -0.53 2.44
N MET A 106 8.08 -0.64 1.62
CA MET A 106 8.71 -1.92 1.28
C MET A 106 9.22 -2.68 2.52
N LYS A 107 9.85 -1.98 3.47
CA LYS A 107 10.27 -2.58 4.75
C LYS A 107 9.09 -3.13 5.57
N LYS A 108 7.96 -2.41 5.60
CA LYS A 108 6.74 -2.88 6.30
C LYS A 108 6.18 -4.13 5.64
N GLU A 109 6.13 -4.14 4.31
CA GLU A 109 5.67 -5.28 3.54
C GLU A 109 6.57 -6.50 3.76
N LEU A 110 7.89 -6.33 3.66
CA LEU A 110 8.88 -7.37 3.93
C LEU A 110 8.71 -7.98 5.33
N ASN A 111 8.54 -7.13 6.35
CA ASN A 111 8.33 -7.59 7.72
C ASN A 111 7.00 -8.36 7.87
N SER A 112 5.94 -7.95 7.16
CA SER A 112 4.65 -8.65 7.15
C SER A 112 4.79 -10.04 6.54
N LYS A 113 5.45 -10.14 5.38
CA LYS A 113 5.70 -11.41 4.69
C LYS A 113 6.52 -12.39 5.54
N ARG A 114 7.60 -11.91 6.16
CA ARG A 114 8.41 -12.72 7.10
C ARG A 114 7.60 -13.24 8.29
N LYS A 115 6.75 -12.41 8.90
CA LYS A 115 5.87 -12.84 9.99
C LYS A 115 4.87 -13.92 9.54
N GLN A 116 4.38 -13.82 8.32
CA GLN A 116 3.49 -14.83 7.75
C GLN A 116 4.22 -16.17 7.57
N GLN A 117 5.43 -16.17 7.04
CA GLN A 117 6.25 -17.37 6.93
C GLN A 117 6.51 -18.01 8.28
N ASP A 118 6.93 -17.22 9.27
CA ASP A 118 7.19 -17.73 10.63
C ASP A 118 5.95 -18.38 11.25
N LYS A 119 4.76 -17.81 10.99
CA LYS A 119 3.50 -18.39 11.44
C LYS A 119 3.23 -19.74 10.77
N LEU A 120 3.42 -19.83 9.46
CA LEU A 120 3.21 -21.08 8.72
C LEU A 120 4.21 -22.17 9.15
N ARG A 121 5.48 -21.82 9.34
CA ARG A 121 6.51 -22.75 9.85
C ARG A 121 6.17 -23.28 11.24
N LYS A 122 5.69 -22.41 12.15
CA LYS A 122 5.23 -22.83 13.48
C LYS A 122 4.02 -23.76 13.39
N GLN A 123 3.07 -23.46 12.51
CA GLN A 123 1.92 -24.34 12.27
C GLN A 123 2.36 -25.73 11.78
N ASN A 124 3.30 -25.80 10.85
CA ASN A 124 3.82 -27.08 10.35
C ASN A 124 4.50 -27.90 11.46
N ILE A 125 5.22 -27.24 12.37
CA ILE A 125 5.83 -27.92 13.54
C ILE A 125 4.74 -28.53 14.42
N GLU A 126 3.68 -27.80 14.73
CA GLU A 126 2.58 -28.32 15.58
C GLU A 126 1.80 -29.44 14.86
N ILE A 127 1.59 -29.31 13.56
CA ILE A 127 0.94 -30.38 12.76
C ILE A 127 1.80 -31.65 12.77
N ASN A 128 3.12 -31.55 12.62
CA ASN A 128 4.02 -32.71 12.67
C ASN A 128 3.99 -33.40 14.04
N LYS A 129 3.98 -32.65 15.14
CA LYS A 129 3.84 -33.21 16.47
C LYS A 129 2.52 -33.99 16.61
N GLU A 130 1.43 -33.47 16.08
CA GLU A 130 0.14 -34.16 16.12
C GLU A 130 0.14 -35.40 15.24
N ILE A 131 0.80 -35.41 14.09
CA ILE A 131 0.99 -36.60 13.24
C ILE A 131 1.78 -37.66 14.01
N GLU A 132 2.86 -37.30 14.71
CA GLU A 132 3.65 -38.23 15.54
C GLU A 132 2.80 -38.85 16.66
N ARG A 133 2.00 -38.01 17.34
CA ARG A 133 1.06 -38.51 18.37
C ARG A 133 0.05 -39.50 17.79
N LEU A 134 -0.59 -39.14 16.67
CA LEU A 134 -1.57 -39.98 15.99
C LEU A 134 -0.96 -41.33 15.53
N ASN A 135 0.28 -41.31 15.04
CA ASN A 135 0.97 -42.53 14.65
C ASN A 135 1.26 -43.43 15.85
N SER A 136 1.62 -42.85 16.99
CA SER A 136 1.85 -43.63 18.24
C SER A 136 0.55 -44.26 18.75
N ASP A 137 -0.57 -43.57 18.64
CA ASP A 137 -1.88 -44.03 19.08
C ASP A 137 -2.38 -45.27 18.31
N LYS A 138 -1.96 -45.46 17.04
CA LYS A 138 -2.38 -46.59 16.19
C LYS A 138 -2.12 -47.96 16.81
N ASN A 139 -1.05 -48.08 17.60
CA ASN A 139 -0.64 -49.36 18.19
C ASN A 139 -1.69 -49.96 19.13
N TYR A 140 -2.66 -49.17 19.58
CA TYR A 140 -3.68 -49.58 20.57
C TYR A 140 -5.10 -49.46 19.98
N LYS A 141 -5.26 -49.45 18.65
CA LYS A 141 -6.51 -49.19 17.95
C LYS A 141 -6.98 -50.33 17.08
N THR A 142 -8.29 -50.42 16.87
CA THR A 142 -8.89 -51.34 15.89
C THR A 142 -8.56 -50.93 14.46
N GLU A 143 -8.72 -51.82 13.49
CA GLU A 143 -8.47 -51.52 12.07
C GLU A 143 -9.31 -50.33 11.56
N GLU A 144 -10.56 -50.23 12.01
CA GLU A 144 -11.45 -49.12 11.62
C GLU A 144 -10.95 -47.77 12.20
N GLU A 145 -10.53 -47.74 13.46
CA GLU A 145 -9.95 -46.57 14.09
C GLU A 145 -8.61 -46.18 13.44
N VAL A 146 -7.79 -47.15 13.05
CA VAL A 146 -6.53 -46.90 12.33
C VAL A 146 -6.80 -46.23 10.98
N ARG A 147 -7.80 -46.69 10.23
CA ARG A 147 -8.18 -46.03 8.95
C ARG A 147 -8.60 -44.59 9.17
N ALA A 148 -9.40 -44.31 10.21
CA ALA A 148 -9.81 -42.92 10.53
C ALA A 148 -8.62 -42.04 10.95
N ILE A 149 -7.62 -42.62 11.64
CA ILE A 149 -6.37 -41.92 11.96
C ILE A 149 -5.57 -41.63 10.68
N ASP A 150 -5.46 -42.61 9.76
CA ASP A 150 -4.75 -42.44 8.50
C ASP A 150 -5.34 -41.32 7.62
N GLU A 151 -6.67 -41.22 7.58
CA GLU A 151 -7.32 -40.08 6.91
C GLU A 151 -6.98 -38.73 7.54
N LYS A 152 -6.93 -38.65 8.89
CA LYS A 152 -6.54 -37.42 9.58
C LYS A 152 -5.10 -37.03 9.28
N ILE A 153 -4.19 -38.01 9.30
CA ILE A 153 -2.77 -37.81 8.97
C ILE A 153 -2.65 -37.31 7.51
N GLY A 154 -3.36 -37.93 6.57
CA GLY A 154 -3.36 -37.50 5.17
C GLY A 154 -3.80 -36.06 4.99
N LYS A 155 -4.86 -35.63 5.67
CA LYS A 155 -5.31 -34.23 5.67
C LYS A 155 -4.27 -33.27 6.28
N ALA A 156 -3.65 -33.69 7.39
CA ALA A 156 -2.60 -32.94 8.05
C ALA A 156 -1.37 -32.74 7.13
N GLN A 157 -0.94 -33.81 6.45
CA GLN A 157 0.16 -33.76 5.47
C GLN A 157 -0.17 -32.84 4.28
N THR A 158 -1.40 -32.90 3.76
CA THR A 158 -1.86 -31.96 2.72
C THR A 158 -1.77 -30.51 3.19
N THR A 159 -2.13 -30.24 4.44
CA THR A 159 -2.02 -28.88 5.00
C THR A 159 -0.56 -28.43 5.07
N ILE A 160 0.38 -29.29 5.48
CA ILE A 160 1.81 -28.98 5.48
C ILE A 160 2.29 -28.65 4.07
N THR A 161 1.95 -29.47 3.08
CA THR A 161 2.34 -29.22 1.67
C THR A 161 1.82 -27.88 1.18
N THR A 162 0.56 -27.55 1.50
CA THR A 162 -0.02 -26.24 1.12
C THR A 162 0.71 -25.08 1.80
N ASN A 163 1.04 -25.22 3.09
CA ASN A 163 1.81 -24.21 3.83
C ASN A 163 3.22 -24.04 3.23
N GLU A 164 3.90 -25.12 2.86
CA GLU A 164 5.22 -25.08 2.23
C GLU A 164 5.17 -24.39 0.88
N GLN A 165 4.15 -24.66 0.05
CA GLN A 165 3.95 -23.96 -1.19
C GLN A 165 3.78 -22.44 -0.95
N THR A 166 2.93 -22.06 0.00
CA THR A 166 2.72 -20.65 0.35
C THR A 166 4.00 -20.00 0.87
N ILE A 167 4.82 -20.71 1.66
CA ILE A 167 6.13 -20.20 2.11
C ILE A 167 7.04 -19.92 0.91
N ASN A 168 7.12 -20.83 -0.05
CA ASN A 168 7.93 -20.65 -1.26
C ASN A 168 7.45 -19.47 -2.12
N ASP A 169 6.13 -19.30 -2.25
CA ASP A 169 5.55 -18.14 -2.96
C ASP A 169 5.94 -16.83 -2.26
N ILE A 170 5.88 -16.78 -0.93
CA ILE A 170 6.33 -15.62 -0.14
C ILE A 170 7.85 -15.38 -0.28
N ASP A 171 8.67 -16.43 -0.37
CA ASP A 171 10.11 -16.27 -0.62
C ASP A 171 10.36 -15.59 -1.97
N GLY A 172 9.62 -15.96 -3.01
CA GLY A 172 9.65 -15.28 -4.32
C GLY A 172 9.28 -13.80 -4.22
N ASP A 173 8.19 -13.48 -3.52
CA ASP A 173 7.77 -12.09 -3.29
C ASP A 173 8.84 -11.26 -2.53
N ILE A 174 9.49 -11.88 -1.52
CA ILE A 174 10.57 -11.24 -0.76
C ILE A 174 11.78 -10.97 -1.67
N GLU A 175 12.11 -11.87 -2.57
CA GLU A 175 13.19 -11.66 -3.54
C GLU A 175 12.89 -10.51 -4.50
N GLU A 176 11.63 -10.34 -4.91
CA GLU A 176 11.21 -9.24 -5.77
C GLU A 176 11.32 -7.87 -5.06
N ILE A 177 10.92 -7.80 -3.79
CA ILE A 177 11.04 -6.56 -2.99
C ILE A 177 12.50 -6.14 -2.78
N ASN A 178 13.44 -7.07 -2.78
CA ASN A 178 14.86 -6.80 -2.56
C ASN A 178 15.65 -6.46 -3.84
N LYS A 179 15.02 -6.45 -4.99
CA LYS A 179 15.63 -6.05 -6.28
C LYS A 179 15.51 -4.55 -6.52
#